data_6c64da9e3fe340d8615d7f7d515a206f
#
_entry.id   6c64da9e3fe340d8615d7f7d515a206f
#
_cell.length_a   1.000
_cell.length_b   1.000
_cell.length_c   1.000
_cell.angle_alpha   90.00
_cell.angle_beta   90.00
_cell.angle_gamma   90.00
#
_symmetry.space_group_name_H-M   'P 1'
#
loop_
_entity.id
_entity.type
_entity.pdbx_description
1 polymer ?
#
loop_
_entity_poly.entity_id
_entity_poly.type
_entity_poly.pdbx_seq_one_letter_code
_entity_poly.pdbx_strand_id
1 'polypeptide(L)'
;MYIGKTPTVGNFQVCDAISVVNGQAAYTLQVGGTNVAPESANHMLVSLNGILQKPGSSFTISGSTMTFASNLATGDVIDFVQILGNVLDLGQPSDDTVTAAKLNNNIISGQTALTDPPADTDELLISDAGTLKRIDVSLIGGLAKVSSASGTGLSSQASIEIALPETYRAFKMYLDIKPETDNAHLQATLSVDDGSSYYGSANNYQYGYQHIYQNDTAHDVIYSNGDTKIELTKDGGSNTANAEGHHLMFDIKPINTESSVNQHNHLTWEGSRNDGSNAFRTIRGSGVLAATYTNKINKIKIAYDSGNIEDYFVTLYGYLA
;
A
#
# COMPACT_ATOMS: atom_id res chain seq x y z
N MET A 1 12.63 5.87 30.54
CA MET A 1 11.24 6.33 30.80
C MET A 1 10.33 5.11 30.60
N TYR A 2 9.48 4.78 31.56
CA TYR A 2 8.59 3.63 31.49
C TYR A 2 7.43 3.87 30.53
N ILE A 3 7.15 2.90 29.65
CA ILE A 3 5.98 2.90 28.77
C ILE A 3 4.91 2.05 29.48
N GLY A 4 3.85 2.67 29.97
CA GLY A 4 2.78 2.02 30.72
C GLY A 4 2.55 2.65 32.08
N LYS A 5 1.81 1.97 32.97
CA LYS A 5 1.66 2.39 34.37
C LYS A 5 3.04 2.58 34.97
N THR A 6 3.27 3.70 35.65
CA THR A 6 4.49 3.88 36.44
C THR A 6 4.58 2.69 37.39
N PRO A 7 5.64 1.87 37.37
CA PRO A 7 5.76 0.80 38.34
C PRO A 7 5.79 1.42 39.72
N THR A 8 4.83 1.10 40.54
CA THR A 8 4.90 1.37 41.96
C THR A 8 5.93 0.39 42.52
N VAL A 9 7.15 0.86 42.68
CA VAL A 9 8.23 0.05 43.24
C VAL A 9 7.82 -0.35 44.63
N GLY A 10 7.64 -1.70 44.84
CA GLY A 10 7.37 -2.27 46.14
C GLY A 10 6.17 -1.62 46.85
N ASN A 11 4.98 -1.81 46.32
CA ASN A 11 3.77 -1.35 47.03
C ASN A 11 3.48 -2.27 48.22
N PHE A 12 4.46 -2.29 49.18
CA PHE A 12 4.27 -2.96 50.46
C PHE A 12 3.23 -2.15 51.24
N GLN A 13 2.08 -2.77 51.49
CA GLN A 13 0.98 -2.13 52.21
C GLN A 13 0.66 -2.96 53.45
N VAL A 14 0.45 -2.26 54.55
CA VAL A 14 -0.13 -2.88 55.75
C VAL A 14 -1.63 -2.63 55.70
N CYS A 15 -2.43 -3.69 55.79
CA CYS A 15 -3.89 -3.56 55.86
C CYS A 15 -4.32 -2.89 57.19
N ASP A 16 -5.48 -2.27 57.12
CA ASP A 16 -6.13 -1.71 58.28
C ASP A 16 -6.35 -2.82 59.32
N ALA A 17 -6.37 -2.45 60.63
CA ALA A 17 -6.58 -3.41 61.70
C ALA A 17 -7.92 -4.14 61.54
N ILE A 18 -7.90 -5.46 61.70
CA ILE A 18 -9.07 -6.31 61.53
C ILE A 18 -9.51 -6.83 62.92
N SER A 19 -10.71 -6.47 63.32
CA SER A 19 -11.30 -7.01 64.57
C SER A 19 -11.86 -8.43 64.34
N VAL A 20 -11.42 -9.38 65.16
CA VAL A 20 -11.90 -10.74 65.09
C VAL A 20 -13.34 -10.83 65.59
N VAL A 21 -14.15 -11.59 64.82
CA VAL A 21 -15.54 -11.92 65.18
C VAL A 21 -15.62 -13.41 65.46
N ASN A 22 -16.17 -13.76 66.60
CA ASN A 22 -16.31 -15.16 67.01
C ASN A 22 -17.13 -15.99 65.99
N GLY A 23 -16.56 -17.08 65.53
CA GLY A 23 -17.20 -17.94 64.56
C GLY A 23 -17.06 -17.51 63.09
N GLN A 24 -16.28 -16.44 62.81
CA GLN A 24 -16.07 -15.94 61.47
C GLN A 24 -14.66 -16.34 60.94
N ALA A 25 -14.58 -16.75 59.68
CA ALA A 25 -13.31 -17.06 58.99
C ALA A 25 -12.95 -16.02 57.93
N ALA A 26 -13.92 -15.32 57.35
CA ALA A 26 -13.72 -14.44 56.21
C ALA A 26 -13.71 -12.94 56.63
N TYR A 27 -12.66 -12.23 56.21
CA TYR A 27 -12.43 -10.81 56.54
C TYR A 27 -12.09 -10.03 55.29
N THR A 28 -12.65 -8.83 55.19
CA THR A 28 -12.36 -7.89 54.09
C THR A 28 -11.06 -7.12 54.38
N LEU A 29 -10.16 -7.11 53.46
CA LEU A 29 -8.90 -6.39 53.53
C LEU A 29 -9.08 -4.95 53.04
N GLN A 30 -8.63 -3.99 53.87
CA GLN A 30 -8.68 -2.54 53.55
C GLN A 30 -7.33 -1.92 53.83
N VAL A 31 -7.03 -0.84 53.10
CA VAL A 31 -5.93 0.07 53.36
C VAL A 31 -6.49 1.49 53.31
N GLY A 32 -6.44 2.21 54.43
CA GLY A 32 -7.03 3.52 54.55
C GLY A 32 -8.55 3.55 54.30
N GLY A 33 -9.27 2.49 54.71
CA GLY A 33 -10.71 2.33 54.49
C GLY A 33 -11.12 1.87 53.07
N THR A 34 -10.18 1.68 52.17
CA THR A 34 -10.45 1.21 50.80
C THR A 34 -10.14 -0.26 50.65
N ASN A 35 -11.06 -1.01 50.05
CA ASN A 35 -10.86 -2.43 49.78
C ASN A 35 -9.67 -2.66 48.88
N VAL A 36 -8.78 -3.60 49.25
CA VAL A 36 -7.61 -4.00 48.47
C VAL A 36 -7.73 -5.48 48.09
N ALA A 37 -7.34 -5.80 46.90
CA ALA A 37 -7.39 -7.17 46.35
C ALA A 37 -5.97 -7.64 46.03
N PRO A 38 -5.29 -8.39 46.93
CA PRO A 38 -4.03 -9.03 46.65
C PRO A 38 -4.18 -10.06 45.52
N GLU A 39 -3.17 -10.17 44.65
CA GLU A 39 -3.20 -11.09 43.52
C GLU A 39 -3.29 -12.56 43.94
N SER A 40 -2.60 -12.93 45.02
CA SER A 40 -2.68 -14.24 45.61
C SER A 40 -2.27 -14.23 47.09
N ALA A 41 -2.61 -15.28 47.82
CA ALA A 41 -2.17 -15.47 49.22
C ALA A 41 -0.63 -15.49 49.35
N ASN A 42 0.10 -15.89 48.29
CA ASN A 42 1.58 -15.93 48.31
C ASN A 42 2.20 -14.50 48.31
N HIS A 43 1.43 -13.47 47.97
CA HIS A 43 1.87 -12.09 48.03
C HIS A 43 1.51 -11.43 49.37
N MET A 44 1.27 -12.22 50.42
CA MET A 44 0.84 -11.70 51.69
C MET A 44 1.65 -12.33 52.84
N LEU A 45 1.85 -11.53 53.92
CA LEU A 45 2.23 -12.02 55.21
C LEU A 45 1.07 -11.75 56.18
N VAL A 46 0.62 -12.80 56.82
CA VAL A 46 -0.48 -12.76 57.78
C VAL A 46 0.00 -13.33 59.13
N SER A 47 -0.16 -12.56 60.22
CA SER A 47 0.10 -13.01 61.56
C SER A 47 -1.21 -13.14 62.33
N LEU A 48 -1.37 -14.30 62.94
CA LEU A 48 -2.48 -14.62 63.84
C LEU A 48 -1.93 -15.12 65.15
N ASN A 49 -2.25 -14.47 66.25
CA ASN A 49 -1.77 -14.78 67.58
C ASN A 49 -0.22 -14.84 67.66
N GLY A 50 0.46 -13.93 66.97
CA GLY A 50 1.93 -13.89 66.90
C GLY A 50 2.57 -14.92 66.00
N ILE A 51 1.80 -15.76 65.26
CA ILE A 51 2.30 -16.84 64.40
C ILE A 51 1.99 -16.50 62.93
N LEU A 52 3.04 -16.58 62.11
CA LEU A 52 2.85 -16.42 60.63
C LEU A 52 2.04 -17.58 60.05
N GLN A 53 1.06 -17.23 59.28
CA GLN A 53 0.13 -18.15 58.65
C GLN A 53 0.66 -18.56 57.28
N LYS A 54 0.53 -19.88 56.95
CA LYS A 54 0.99 -20.42 55.69
C LYS A 54 0.01 -20.08 54.58
N PRO A 55 0.45 -19.33 53.50
CA PRO A 55 -0.41 -19.03 52.37
C PRO A 55 -0.98 -20.28 51.67
N GLY A 56 -2.22 -20.22 51.22
CA GLY A 56 -2.92 -21.26 50.51
C GLY A 56 -3.41 -22.44 51.37
N SER A 57 -2.88 -22.60 52.63
CA SER A 57 -3.35 -23.66 53.53
C SER A 57 -3.95 -23.11 54.84
N SER A 58 -3.32 -22.13 55.49
CA SER A 58 -3.90 -21.48 56.70
C SER A 58 -4.86 -20.36 56.34
N PHE A 59 -4.71 -19.76 55.21
CA PHE A 59 -5.65 -18.77 54.64
C PHE A 59 -5.61 -18.75 53.12
N THR A 60 -6.70 -18.29 52.52
CA THR A 60 -6.87 -18.06 51.08
C THR A 60 -7.31 -16.65 50.86
N ILE A 61 -7.23 -16.17 49.57
CA ILE A 61 -7.71 -14.85 49.18
C ILE A 61 -8.58 -14.95 47.93
N SER A 62 -9.66 -14.22 47.87
CA SER A 62 -10.52 -14.04 46.71
C SER A 62 -10.99 -12.62 46.67
N GLY A 63 -10.53 -11.85 45.62
CA GLY A 63 -10.73 -10.41 45.58
C GLY A 63 -10.18 -9.72 46.82
N SER A 64 -10.98 -8.97 47.53
CA SER A 64 -10.61 -8.31 48.81
C SER A 64 -10.90 -9.16 50.06
N THR A 65 -11.35 -10.43 49.90
CA THR A 65 -11.74 -11.22 51.03
C THR A 65 -10.66 -12.28 51.34
N MET A 66 -10.07 -12.18 52.52
CA MET A 66 -9.18 -13.17 53.08
C MET A 66 -10.02 -14.15 53.95
N THR A 67 -9.81 -15.46 53.75
CA THR A 67 -10.53 -16.50 54.48
C THR A 67 -9.54 -17.42 55.16
N PHE A 68 -9.60 -17.53 56.53
CA PHE A 68 -8.84 -18.50 57.27
C PHE A 68 -9.38 -19.93 57.08
N ALA A 69 -8.53 -20.92 57.26
CA ALA A 69 -8.92 -22.32 57.12
C ALA A 69 -9.93 -22.80 58.18
N SER A 70 -10.04 -22.09 59.28
CA SER A 70 -11.03 -22.34 60.36
C SER A 70 -11.58 -21.01 60.88
N ASN A 71 -12.78 -21.06 61.47
CA ASN A 71 -13.36 -19.89 62.10
C ASN A 71 -12.48 -19.45 63.28
N LEU A 72 -12.30 -18.13 63.43
CA LEU A 72 -11.61 -17.57 64.57
C LEU A 72 -12.53 -17.51 65.78
N ALA A 73 -11.94 -17.61 66.99
CA ALA A 73 -12.65 -17.57 68.26
C ALA A 73 -12.43 -16.24 68.99
N THR A 74 -13.27 -16.00 69.99
CA THR A 74 -13.08 -14.84 70.90
C THR A 74 -11.73 -14.98 71.60
N GLY A 75 -10.87 -13.97 71.48
CA GLY A 75 -9.51 -13.93 72.04
C GLY A 75 -8.43 -14.12 70.98
N ASP A 76 -8.77 -14.56 69.75
CA ASP A 76 -7.82 -14.56 68.62
C ASP A 76 -7.54 -13.13 68.18
N VAL A 77 -6.31 -12.88 67.78
CA VAL A 77 -5.84 -11.55 67.30
C VAL A 77 -5.17 -11.70 65.93
N ILE A 78 -5.72 -11.00 64.95
CA ILE A 78 -5.01 -10.81 63.67
C ILE A 78 -4.03 -9.65 63.89
N ASP A 79 -2.75 -9.98 64.12
CA ASP A 79 -1.74 -8.98 64.49
C ASP A 79 -1.47 -8.01 63.37
N PHE A 80 -1.31 -8.49 62.16
CA PHE A 80 -1.17 -7.69 60.95
C PHE A 80 -1.44 -8.55 59.71
N VAL A 81 -1.82 -7.86 58.66
CA VAL A 81 -1.84 -8.37 57.28
C VAL A 81 -1.02 -7.39 56.42
N GLN A 82 0.06 -7.90 55.83
CA GLN A 82 0.93 -7.15 54.98
C GLN A 82 0.87 -7.70 53.54
N ILE A 83 0.65 -6.83 52.59
CA ILE A 83 0.70 -7.13 51.16
C ILE A 83 2.11 -6.81 50.67
N LEU A 84 2.79 -7.78 50.07
CA LEU A 84 4.16 -7.67 49.55
C LEU A 84 4.24 -7.05 48.14
N GLY A 85 3.16 -6.47 47.65
CA GLY A 85 3.01 -5.93 46.32
C GLY A 85 2.42 -6.94 45.35
N ASN A 86 1.98 -6.47 44.23
CA ASN A 86 1.53 -7.30 43.11
C ASN A 86 2.69 -7.56 42.17
N VAL A 87 2.61 -8.64 41.36
CA VAL A 87 3.53 -8.85 40.25
C VAL A 87 3.53 -7.58 39.39
N LEU A 88 4.72 -7.19 38.96
CA LEU A 88 4.88 -6.06 38.05
C LEU A 88 4.13 -6.36 36.74
N ASP A 89 2.87 -5.92 36.68
CA ASP A 89 2.12 -5.94 35.43
C ASP A 89 2.71 -4.83 34.54
N LEU A 90 3.54 -5.25 33.60
CA LEU A 90 4.08 -4.37 32.57
C LEU A 90 3.02 -3.94 31.55
N GLY A 91 1.78 -4.42 31.69
CA GLY A 91 0.56 -4.05 31.01
C GLY A 91 0.72 -3.46 29.61
N GLN A 92 -0.31 -3.43 28.85
CA GLN A 92 -0.35 -2.63 27.62
C GLN A 92 -0.24 -1.14 27.97
N PRO A 93 0.51 -0.33 27.19
CA PRO A 93 0.45 1.12 27.32
C PRO A 93 -1.01 1.58 27.26
N SER A 94 -1.40 2.47 28.17
CA SER A 94 -2.73 3.08 28.09
C SER A 94 -2.88 3.82 26.75
N ASP A 95 -4.11 3.96 26.26
CA ASP A 95 -4.41 4.70 25.05
C ASP A 95 -3.77 6.10 25.11
N ASP A 96 -3.26 6.57 23.98
CA ASP A 96 -2.58 7.86 23.79
C ASP A 96 -1.31 8.09 24.63
N THR A 97 -0.78 7.08 25.31
CA THR A 97 0.42 7.23 26.15
C THR A 97 1.74 7.05 25.42
N VAL A 98 1.75 6.40 24.26
CA VAL A 98 2.95 6.22 23.42
C VAL A 98 3.10 7.42 22.49
N THR A 99 3.82 8.43 22.96
CA THR A 99 4.15 9.63 22.17
C THR A 99 5.46 9.48 21.42
N ALA A 100 5.76 10.36 20.46
CA ALA A 100 7.02 10.36 19.72
C ALA A 100 8.26 10.41 20.64
N ALA A 101 8.17 11.09 21.81
CA ALA A 101 9.25 11.15 22.80
C ALA A 101 9.54 9.79 23.50
N LYS A 102 8.60 8.84 23.42
CA LYS A 102 8.76 7.49 23.97
C LYS A 102 9.29 6.47 22.97
N LEU A 103 9.31 6.84 21.68
CA LEU A 103 9.92 6.03 20.64
C LEU A 103 11.40 6.38 20.54
N ASN A 104 12.24 5.36 20.40
CA ASN A 104 13.66 5.58 20.16
C ASN A 104 13.85 6.15 18.75
N ASN A 105 14.77 7.11 18.58
CA ASN A 105 15.05 7.73 17.28
C ASN A 105 15.51 6.72 16.20
N ASN A 106 16.07 5.60 16.60
CA ASN A 106 16.50 4.54 15.67
C ASN A 106 15.47 3.40 15.52
N ILE A 107 14.19 3.63 15.87
CA ILE A 107 13.12 2.63 15.65
C ILE A 107 12.98 2.25 14.16
N ILE A 108 13.37 3.15 13.27
CA ILE A 108 13.45 2.92 11.81
C ILE A 108 14.89 2.63 11.42
N SER A 109 15.81 3.53 11.73
CA SER A 109 17.23 3.42 11.29
C SER A 109 17.99 2.26 11.94
N GLY A 110 17.51 1.73 13.04
CA GLY A 110 18.09 0.55 13.69
C GLY A 110 17.61 -0.79 13.13
N GLN A 111 16.67 -0.78 12.16
CA GLN A 111 16.22 -2.00 11.49
C GLN A 111 17.17 -2.38 10.35
N THR A 112 17.11 -3.66 9.94
CA THR A 112 17.83 -4.12 8.77
C THR A 112 17.32 -3.39 7.54
N ALA A 113 18.26 -2.82 6.75
CA ALA A 113 17.89 -2.10 5.53
C ALA A 113 17.26 -3.06 4.50
N LEU A 114 16.21 -2.63 3.84
CA LEU A 114 15.68 -3.30 2.66
C LEU A 114 16.67 -3.10 1.51
N THR A 115 17.15 -4.18 0.89
CA THR A 115 18.15 -4.16 -0.19
C THR A 115 17.53 -4.22 -1.58
N ASP A 116 16.32 -4.76 -1.66
CA ASP A 116 15.54 -4.84 -2.89
C ASP A 116 14.49 -3.72 -2.95
N PRO A 117 14.00 -3.34 -4.14
CA PRO A 117 12.88 -2.41 -4.25
C PRO A 117 11.68 -2.93 -3.45
N PRO A 118 10.97 -2.05 -2.71
CA PRO A 118 9.78 -2.46 -2.00
C PRO A 118 8.73 -3.01 -2.96
N ALA A 119 7.99 -4.02 -2.53
CA ALA A 119 6.84 -4.52 -3.27
C ALA A 119 5.69 -3.50 -3.25
N ASP A 120 4.83 -3.53 -4.26
CA ASP A 120 3.66 -2.64 -4.34
C ASP A 120 2.70 -2.83 -3.13
N THR A 121 2.75 -4.00 -2.49
CA THR A 121 1.96 -4.37 -1.31
C THR A 121 2.62 -4.03 0.02
N ASP A 122 3.87 -3.52 0.03
CA ASP A 122 4.50 -3.06 1.25
C ASP A 122 3.81 -1.80 1.76
N GLU A 123 3.72 -1.66 3.07
CA GLU A 123 2.90 -0.62 3.70
C GLU A 123 3.74 0.32 4.58
N LEU A 124 3.37 1.58 4.58
CA LEU A 124 3.93 2.60 5.48
C LEU A 124 2.84 3.16 6.40
N LEU A 125 3.23 3.52 7.61
CA LEU A 125 2.36 4.24 8.53
C LEU A 125 2.39 5.74 8.20
N ILE A 126 1.20 6.33 8.05
CA ILE A 126 1.03 7.77 7.84
C ILE A 126 0.02 8.36 8.83
N SER A 127 0.12 9.65 9.08
CA SER A 127 -0.92 10.42 9.78
C SER A 127 -1.82 11.08 8.72
N ASP A 128 -3.06 10.62 8.61
CA ASP A 128 -4.08 11.21 7.75
C ASP A 128 -5.04 12.04 8.60
N ALA A 129 -4.94 13.34 8.52
CA ALA A 129 -5.72 14.31 9.31
C ALA A 129 -5.70 14.00 10.83
N GLY A 130 -4.53 13.56 11.35
CA GLY A 130 -4.35 13.22 12.76
C GLY A 130 -4.72 11.77 13.13
N THR A 131 -5.23 10.99 12.19
CA THR A 131 -5.52 9.56 12.37
C THR A 131 -4.39 8.72 11.79
N LEU A 132 -3.89 7.76 12.56
CA LEU A 132 -2.86 6.83 12.08
C LEU A 132 -3.48 5.83 11.11
N LYS A 133 -2.95 5.79 9.88
CA LYS A 133 -3.37 4.88 8.82
C LYS A 133 -2.16 4.22 8.16
N ARG A 134 -2.39 3.14 7.44
CA ARG A 134 -1.41 2.53 6.55
C ARG A 134 -1.64 3.00 5.11
N ILE A 135 -0.57 3.09 4.33
CA ILE A 135 -0.61 3.37 2.90
C ILE A 135 0.32 2.40 2.17
N ASP A 136 -0.14 1.83 1.08
CA ASP A 136 0.68 0.98 0.22
C ASP A 136 1.73 1.82 -0.50
N VAL A 137 2.92 1.26 -0.70
CA VAL A 137 4.03 1.93 -1.41
C VAL A 137 3.62 2.32 -2.84
N SER A 138 2.77 1.53 -3.50
CA SER A 138 2.22 1.83 -4.83
C SER A 138 1.49 3.18 -4.92
N LEU A 139 0.99 3.69 -3.80
CA LEU A 139 0.26 4.97 -3.72
C LEU A 139 1.16 6.16 -3.39
N ILE A 140 2.47 5.93 -3.19
CA ILE A 140 3.42 6.97 -2.82
C ILE A 140 4.18 7.40 -4.06
N GLY A 141 4.08 8.67 -4.43
CA GLY A 141 4.87 9.22 -5.53
C GLY A 141 4.10 9.76 -6.72
N GLY A 142 2.79 9.82 -6.68
CA GLY A 142 1.96 10.44 -7.71
C GLY A 142 1.88 9.67 -9.04
N LEU A 143 2.63 8.57 -9.20
CA LEU A 143 2.62 7.69 -10.36
C LEU A 143 2.50 6.24 -9.87
N ALA A 144 1.29 5.70 -9.86
CA ALA A 144 1.01 4.33 -9.45
C ALA A 144 1.11 3.38 -10.65
N LYS A 145 1.74 2.21 -10.47
CA LYS A 145 1.70 1.15 -11.48
C LYS A 145 0.28 0.61 -11.60
N VAL A 146 -0.30 0.71 -12.79
CA VAL A 146 -1.67 0.27 -13.09
C VAL A 146 -1.67 -1.18 -13.56
N SER A 147 -0.81 -1.50 -14.52
CA SER A 147 -0.73 -2.84 -15.10
C SER A 147 0.61 -3.08 -15.79
N SER A 148 0.95 -4.34 -15.98
CA SER A 148 1.99 -4.76 -16.90
C SER A 148 1.60 -6.07 -17.58
N ALA A 149 2.00 -6.23 -18.83
CA ALA A 149 1.79 -7.45 -19.59
C ALA A 149 2.96 -7.68 -20.55
N SER A 150 3.21 -8.93 -20.89
CA SER A 150 4.24 -9.31 -21.85
C SER A 150 3.85 -10.58 -22.60
N GLY A 151 4.43 -10.77 -23.76
CA GLY A 151 4.35 -11.99 -24.53
C GLY A 151 5.56 -12.11 -25.44
N THR A 152 6.04 -13.32 -25.69
CA THR A 152 7.21 -13.61 -26.54
C THR A 152 6.94 -14.79 -27.44
N GLY A 153 7.49 -14.74 -28.65
CA GLY A 153 7.33 -15.81 -29.66
C GLY A 153 5.88 -16.05 -30.09
N LEU A 154 5.08 -15.01 -30.13
CA LEU A 154 3.65 -15.09 -30.44
C LEU A 154 3.46 -15.20 -31.96
N SER A 155 2.51 -16.02 -32.37
CA SER A 155 2.19 -16.21 -33.79
C SER A 155 0.72 -15.90 -34.13
N SER A 156 -0.06 -15.47 -33.17
CA SER A 156 -1.50 -15.20 -33.34
C SER A 156 -2.01 -13.96 -32.58
N GLN A 157 -1.12 -13.14 -32.03
CA GLN A 157 -1.50 -11.95 -31.28
C GLN A 157 -1.70 -10.77 -32.22
N ALA A 158 -2.92 -10.57 -32.69
CA ALA A 158 -3.22 -9.49 -33.63
C ALA A 158 -3.17 -8.07 -33.00
N SER A 159 -3.42 -7.96 -31.70
CA SER A 159 -3.40 -6.67 -30.97
C SER A 159 -3.21 -6.88 -29.49
N ILE A 160 -2.76 -5.83 -28.80
CA ILE A 160 -2.81 -5.73 -27.33
C ILE A 160 -3.81 -4.65 -26.92
N GLU A 161 -4.54 -4.90 -25.86
CA GLU A 161 -5.52 -3.97 -25.30
C GLU A 161 -5.13 -3.57 -23.89
N ILE A 162 -5.03 -2.28 -23.64
CA ILE A 162 -4.59 -1.70 -22.38
C ILE A 162 -5.75 -0.88 -21.78
N ALA A 163 -6.23 -1.30 -20.62
CA ALA A 163 -7.26 -0.57 -19.88
C ALA A 163 -6.69 0.71 -19.24
N LEU A 164 -7.46 1.78 -19.27
CA LEU A 164 -7.16 3.09 -18.69
C LEU A 164 -8.20 3.37 -17.59
N PRO A 165 -8.00 2.91 -16.35
CA PRO A 165 -9.00 3.03 -15.29
C PRO A 165 -9.37 4.49 -14.98
N GLU A 166 -10.63 4.74 -14.68
CA GLU A 166 -11.18 6.10 -14.45
C GLU A 166 -10.63 6.79 -13.20
N THR A 167 -10.06 6.00 -12.27
CA THR A 167 -9.42 6.51 -11.04
C THR A 167 -8.20 7.39 -11.30
N TYR A 168 -7.66 7.36 -12.52
CA TYR A 168 -6.48 8.14 -12.90
C TYR A 168 -6.84 9.25 -13.89
N ARG A 169 -6.16 10.39 -13.76
CA ARG A 169 -6.37 11.55 -14.66
C ARG A 169 -5.52 11.49 -15.92
N ALA A 170 -4.36 10.88 -15.84
CA ALA A 170 -3.44 10.74 -16.97
C ALA A 170 -2.60 9.47 -16.77
N PHE A 171 -1.96 9.02 -17.84
CA PHE A 171 -1.15 7.81 -17.82
C PHE A 171 0.18 8.02 -18.52
N LYS A 172 1.19 7.32 -18.02
CA LYS A 172 2.45 7.07 -18.70
C LYS A 172 2.56 5.61 -19.05
N MET A 173 2.82 5.29 -20.31
CA MET A 173 2.94 3.90 -20.79
C MET A 173 4.30 3.70 -21.44
N TYR A 174 4.97 2.63 -21.06
CA TYR A 174 6.17 2.13 -21.71
C TYR A 174 5.79 0.91 -22.53
N LEU A 175 6.19 0.89 -23.78
CA LEU A 175 5.85 -0.16 -24.74
C LEU A 175 7.09 -0.56 -25.53
N ASP A 176 7.50 -1.81 -25.39
CA ASP A 176 8.41 -2.50 -26.27
C ASP A 176 7.60 -3.48 -27.09
N ILE A 177 7.69 -3.44 -28.42
CA ILE A 177 6.85 -4.26 -29.27
C ILE A 177 7.55 -4.58 -30.59
N LYS A 178 7.43 -5.84 -31.04
CA LYS A 178 8.04 -6.34 -32.25
C LYS A 178 6.97 -6.93 -33.18
N PRO A 179 6.96 -6.61 -34.49
CA PRO A 179 6.06 -7.22 -35.44
C PRO A 179 6.51 -8.62 -35.84
N GLU A 180 5.57 -9.48 -36.26
CA GLU A 180 5.83 -10.75 -36.93
C GLU A 180 6.29 -10.58 -38.39
N THR A 181 5.90 -9.46 -39.01
CA THR A 181 6.17 -9.16 -40.41
C THR A 181 6.97 -7.88 -40.59
N ASP A 182 7.85 -7.88 -41.63
CA ASP A 182 8.61 -6.68 -42.00
C ASP A 182 7.71 -5.55 -42.51
N ASN A 183 8.14 -4.31 -42.26
CA ASN A 183 7.49 -3.08 -42.74
C ASN A 183 6.06 -2.88 -42.30
N ALA A 184 5.64 -3.51 -41.20
CA ALA A 184 4.33 -3.28 -40.59
C ALA A 184 4.29 -1.92 -39.82
N HIS A 185 3.24 -1.13 -39.98
CA HIS A 185 3.07 0.14 -39.30
C HIS A 185 2.39 -0.05 -37.96
N LEU A 186 2.96 0.50 -36.92
CA LEU A 186 2.35 0.44 -35.59
C LEU A 186 1.23 1.47 -35.45
N GLN A 187 0.08 1.07 -34.94
CA GLN A 187 -1.14 1.85 -34.89
C GLN A 187 -1.84 1.76 -33.55
N ALA A 188 -2.57 2.81 -33.20
CA ALA A 188 -3.44 2.86 -32.03
C ALA A 188 -4.87 3.21 -32.39
N THR A 189 -5.82 2.57 -31.71
CA THR A 189 -7.24 2.93 -31.72
C THR A 189 -7.74 3.04 -30.28
N LEU A 190 -8.74 3.87 -30.06
CA LEU A 190 -9.23 4.26 -28.75
C LEU A 190 -10.67 3.79 -28.56
N SER A 191 -11.03 3.44 -27.32
CA SER A 191 -12.38 3.08 -26.89
C SER A 191 -12.82 3.91 -25.70
N VAL A 192 -14.13 4.11 -25.59
CA VAL A 192 -14.81 4.77 -24.46
C VAL A 192 -15.83 3.83 -23.78
N ASP A 193 -15.93 2.58 -24.23
CA ASP A 193 -16.89 1.57 -23.80
C ASP A 193 -16.23 0.23 -23.41
N ASP A 194 -15.06 0.32 -22.78
CA ASP A 194 -14.26 -0.81 -22.30
C ASP A 194 -13.84 -1.80 -23.40
N GLY A 195 -13.67 -1.30 -24.63
CA GLY A 195 -13.23 -2.13 -25.74
C GLY A 195 -14.37 -2.89 -26.43
N SER A 196 -15.63 -2.63 -26.07
CA SER A 196 -16.78 -3.16 -26.79
C SER A 196 -16.79 -2.66 -28.25
N SER A 197 -16.33 -1.44 -28.45
CA SER A 197 -16.05 -0.88 -29.76
C SER A 197 -14.81 0.03 -29.75
N TYR A 198 -14.18 0.16 -30.89
CA TYR A 198 -13.07 1.10 -31.12
C TYR A 198 -13.44 2.07 -32.23
N TYR A 199 -13.11 3.34 -32.03
CA TYR A 199 -13.28 4.34 -33.09
C TYR A 199 -12.44 3.92 -34.31
N GLY A 200 -13.07 3.76 -35.44
CA GLY A 200 -12.43 3.25 -36.68
C GLY A 200 -13.04 3.83 -37.96
N SER A 201 -13.85 4.92 -37.86
CA SER A 201 -14.40 5.61 -39.01
C SER A 201 -13.49 6.74 -39.48
N ALA A 202 -13.61 7.13 -40.73
CA ALA A 202 -12.90 8.31 -41.25
C ALA A 202 -13.18 9.55 -40.40
N ASN A 203 -12.18 10.40 -40.24
CA ASN A 203 -12.20 11.60 -39.41
C ASN A 203 -12.28 11.38 -37.87
N ASN A 204 -12.07 10.16 -37.38
CA ASN A 204 -12.00 9.94 -35.95
C ASN A 204 -10.72 10.50 -35.32
N TYR A 205 -9.60 10.46 -36.04
CA TYR A 205 -8.30 10.82 -35.49
C TYR A 205 -7.59 11.90 -36.29
N GLN A 206 -6.87 12.74 -35.56
CA GLN A 206 -5.88 13.65 -36.09
C GLN A 206 -4.55 13.37 -35.43
N TYR A 207 -3.48 13.29 -36.18
CA TYR A 207 -2.15 13.03 -35.64
C TYR A 207 -1.06 13.62 -36.50
N GLY A 208 0.11 13.78 -35.89
CA GLY A 208 1.35 14.09 -36.59
C GLY A 208 2.55 13.58 -35.83
N TYR A 209 3.54 13.08 -36.56
CA TYR A 209 4.80 12.64 -35.99
C TYR A 209 5.94 12.85 -36.97
N GLN A 210 7.15 12.80 -36.44
CA GLN A 210 8.37 12.87 -37.23
C GLN A 210 9.29 11.68 -36.95
N HIS A 211 9.97 11.23 -38.01
CA HIS A 211 11.10 10.34 -37.92
C HIS A 211 12.39 11.11 -38.12
N ILE A 212 13.35 10.91 -37.22
CA ILE A 212 14.69 11.46 -37.35
C ILE A 212 15.64 10.30 -37.61
N TYR A 213 16.30 10.33 -38.74
CA TYR A 213 17.23 9.30 -39.18
C TYR A 213 18.61 9.55 -38.55
N GLN A 214 19.20 8.53 -37.95
CA GLN A 214 20.50 8.69 -37.29
C GLN A 214 21.66 8.91 -38.26
N ASN A 215 21.53 8.39 -39.48
CA ASN A 215 22.59 8.40 -40.49
C ASN A 215 22.35 9.36 -41.67
N ASP A 216 21.31 10.21 -41.58
CA ASP A 216 20.92 11.14 -42.63
C ASP A 216 20.52 12.49 -42.02
N THR A 217 20.66 13.53 -42.80
CA THR A 217 20.09 14.86 -42.49
C THR A 217 18.61 14.93 -42.80
N ALA A 218 18.04 13.88 -43.38
CA ALA A 218 16.62 13.77 -43.68
C ALA A 218 15.78 13.48 -42.43
N HIS A 219 14.63 14.08 -42.39
CA HIS A 219 13.56 13.77 -41.45
C HIS A 219 12.23 13.71 -42.21
N ASP A 220 11.44 12.70 -41.87
CA ASP A 220 10.09 12.59 -42.42
C ASP A 220 9.11 13.21 -41.42
N VAL A 221 8.20 14.01 -41.93
CA VAL A 221 7.05 14.52 -41.16
C VAL A 221 5.79 13.92 -41.78
N ILE A 222 5.07 13.17 -40.96
CA ILE A 222 3.83 12.49 -41.33
C ILE A 222 2.70 13.13 -40.53
N TYR A 223 1.58 13.40 -41.17
CA TYR A 223 0.39 13.90 -40.52
C TYR A 223 -0.88 13.43 -41.22
N SER A 224 -1.95 13.31 -40.44
CA SER A 224 -3.30 13.11 -40.95
C SER A 224 -4.30 13.99 -40.21
N ASN A 225 -5.26 14.53 -40.96
CA ASN A 225 -6.33 15.39 -40.43
C ASN A 225 -7.69 14.67 -40.59
N GLY A 226 -7.76 13.38 -40.41
CA GLY A 226 -9.02 12.65 -40.55
C GLY A 226 -8.82 11.18 -40.88
N ASP A 227 -8.23 10.43 -39.99
CA ASP A 227 -7.96 9.01 -40.19
C ASP A 227 -8.89 8.12 -39.38
N THR A 228 -8.85 6.84 -39.64
CA THR A 228 -9.55 5.77 -38.91
C THR A 228 -8.77 5.27 -37.69
N LYS A 229 -7.52 5.70 -37.51
CA LYS A 229 -6.57 5.26 -36.48
C LYS A 229 -5.48 6.31 -36.31
N ILE A 230 -4.73 6.22 -35.21
CA ILE A 230 -3.49 6.95 -35.04
C ILE A 230 -2.35 6.07 -35.56
N GLU A 231 -1.65 6.49 -36.59
CA GLU A 231 -0.41 5.87 -36.99
C GLU A 231 0.72 6.36 -36.07
N LEU A 232 1.35 5.43 -35.35
CA LEU A 232 2.40 5.75 -34.39
C LEU A 232 3.78 5.76 -35.06
N THR A 233 3.96 4.91 -36.05
CA THR A 233 5.21 4.79 -36.81
C THR A 233 4.89 4.37 -38.25
N LYS A 234 5.64 4.91 -39.22
CA LYS A 234 5.63 4.46 -40.61
C LYS A 234 6.83 3.52 -40.85
N ASP A 235 6.69 2.59 -41.78
CA ASP A 235 7.74 1.61 -42.13
C ASP A 235 8.25 0.85 -40.89
N GLY A 236 7.48 -0.11 -40.45
CA GLY A 236 7.68 -0.87 -39.22
C GLY A 236 9.02 -1.56 -39.15
N GLY A 237 9.35 -2.08 -37.99
CA GLY A 237 10.53 -2.89 -37.75
C GLY A 237 10.57 -4.11 -38.64
N SER A 238 11.73 -4.76 -38.75
CA SER A 238 11.92 -6.02 -39.40
C SER A 238 11.77 -7.17 -38.40
N ASN A 239 11.44 -8.36 -38.86
CA ASN A 239 11.35 -9.57 -38.04
C ASN A 239 12.63 -10.40 -38.03
N THR A 240 13.69 -9.97 -38.71
CA THR A 240 14.82 -10.83 -39.09
C THR A 240 15.96 -10.93 -38.09
N ALA A 241 16.02 -10.06 -37.04
CA ALA A 241 17.10 -10.13 -36.07
C ALA A 241 16.63 -9.74 -34.63
N ASN A 242 17.37 -10.20 -33.64
CA ASN A 242 17.04 -10.02 -32.20
C ASN A 242 17.07 -8.56 -31.68
N ALA A 243 17.36 -7.58 -32.53
CA ALA A 243 17.48 -6.18 -32.15
C ALA A 243 16.41 -5.26 -32.73
N GLU A 244 15.35 -5.84 -33.28
CA GLU A 244 14.33 -5.14 -34.06
C GLU A 244 13.09 -4.91 -33.21
N GLY A 245 12.38 -3.81 -33.47
CA GLY A 245 11.15 -3.46 -32.77
C GLY A 245 11.04 -1.98 -32.49
N HIS A 246 10.00 -1.65 -31.76
CA HIS A 246 9.67 -0.32 -31.33
C HIS A 246 9.80 -0.23 -29.82
N HIS A 247 10.51 0.80 -29.33
CA HIS A 247 10.59 1.18 -27.93
C HIS A 247 9.95 2.55 -27.77
N LEU A 248 8.74 2.59 -27.26
CA LEU A 248 7.93 3.82 -27.19
C LEU A 248 7.51 4.14 -25.76
N MET A 249 7.53 5.40 -25.45
CA MET A 249 6.95 5.97 -24.25
C MET A 249 5.78 6.87 -24.62
N PHE A 250 4.66 6.71 -23.94
CA PHE A 250 3.45 7.49 -24.15
C PHE A 250 3.12 8.32 -22.92
N ASP A 251 2.65 9.55 -23.15
CA ASP A 251 1.82 10.28 -22.22
C ASP A 251 0.39 10.29 -22.76
N ILE A 252 -0.54 9.71 -22.03
CA ILE A 252 -1.95 9.56 -22.38
C ILE A 252 -2.77 10.44 -21.46
N LYS A 253 -3.50 11.38 -22.05
CA LYS A 253 -4.36 12.34 -21.33
C LYS A 253 -5.80 12.15 -21.79
N PRO A 254 -6.60 11.33 -21.11
CA PRO A 254 -8.03 11.27 -21.34
C PRO A 254 -8.69 12.62 -21.07
N ILE A 255 -9.79 12.90 -21.75
CA ILE A 255 -10.57 14.11 -21.51
C ILE A 255 -11.00 14.18 -20.04
N ASN A 256 -10.89 15.36 -19.44
CA ASN A 256 -11.42 15.61 -18.11
C ASN A 256 -12.84 16.16 -18.24
N THR A 257 -13.83 15.34 -17.87
CA THR A 257 -15.25 15.71 -17.93
C THR A 257 -15.68 16.71 -16.86
N GLU A 258 -14.83 16.95 -15.85
CA GLU A 258 -15.08 17.94 -14.79
C GLU A 258 -14.63 19.35 -15.16
N SER A 259 -13.93 19.52 -16.28
CA SER A 259 -13.40 20.81 -16.71
C SER A 259 -14.28 21.41 -17.82
N SER A 260 -14.57 22.71 -17.72
CA SER A 260 -15.24 23.47 -18.77
C SER A 260 -14.34 23.85 -19.94
N VAL A 261 -13.07 23.50 -19.91
CA VAL A 261 -12.13 23.74 -21.01
C VAL A 261 -12.30 22.63 -22.04
N ASN A 262 -12.41 22.99 -23.32
CA ASN A 262 -12.42 22.06 -24.43
C ASN A 262 -11.14 21.23 -24.40
N GLN A 263 -11.27 19.98 -23.98
CA GLN A 263 -10.17 19.03 -23.92
C GLN A 263 -10.44 17.89 -24.88
N HIS A 264 -9.37 17.36 -25.42
CA HIS A 264 -9.42 16.20 -26.29
C HIS A 264 -8.74 15.02 -25.60
N ASN A 265 -9.17 13.82 -25.90
CA ASN A 265 -8.40 12.62 -25.59
C ASN A 265 -7.09 12.68 -26.42
N HIS A 266 -5.99 12.88 -25.74
CA HIS A 266 -4.72 13.22 -26.34
C HIS A 266 -3.65 12.20 -25.99
N LEU A 267 -2.88 11.78 -26.98
CA LEU A 267 -1.69 10.94 -26.85
C LEU A 267 -0.48 11.71 -27.36
N THR A 268 0.61 11.67 -26.61
CA THR A 268 1.93 11.98 -27.16
C THR A 268 2.80 10.74 -27.00
N TRP A 269 3.70 10.54 -27.94
CA TRP A 269 4.66 9.45 -27.85
C TRP A 269 6.03 9.89 -28.34
N GLU A 270 7.03 9.28 -27.76
CA GLU A 270 8.40 9.38 -28.22
C GLU A 270 9.12 8.05 -28.03
N GLY A 271 10.16 7.83 -28.79
CA GLY A 271 10.95 6.63 -28.67
C GLY A 271 11.80 6.36 -29.88
N SER A 272 12.05 5.11 -30.11
CA SER A 272 12.92 4.65 -31.18
C SER A 272 12.39 3.38 -31.85
N ARG A 273 12.87 3.15 -33.05
CA ARG A 273 12.73 1.88 -33.75
C ARG A 273 14.06 1.47 -34.37
N ASN A 274 14.24 0.19 -34.56
CA ASN A 274 15.28 -0.40 -35.38
C ASN A 274 14.64 -1.17 -36.53
N ASP A 275 15.12 -1.00 -37.76
CA ASP A 275 14.55 -1.60 -38.96
C ASP A 275 15.38 -2.78 -39.50
N GLY A 276 16.24 -3.39 -38.71
CA GLY A 276 17.03 -4.58 -39.09
C GLY A 276 18.23 -4.30 -39.98
N SER A 277 18.27 -3.16 -40.62
CA SER A 277 19.44 -2.72 -41.43
C SER A 277 20.42 -1.84 -40.66
N ASN A 278 20.38 -1.90 -39.31
CA ASN A 278 21.08 -0.98 -38.41
C ASN A 278 20.70 0.51 -38.56
N ALA A 279 19.56 0.79 -39.19
CA ALA A 279 19.02 2.12 -39.27
C ALA A 279 18.15 2.42 -38.05
N PHE A 280 18.77 3.02 -37.05
CA PHE A 280 18.08 3.50 -35.85
C PHE A 280 17.34 4.81 -36.17
N ARG A 281 16.10 4.92 -35.75
CA ARG A 281 15.28 6.13 -35.93
C ARG A 281 14.67 6.57 -34.61
N THR A 282 14.70 7.86 -34.33
CA THR A 282 13.94 8.47 -33.26
C THR A 282 12.58 8.89 -33.75
N ILE A 283 11.55 8.67 -32.97
CA ILE A 283 10.16 8.98 -33.31
C ILE A 283 9.63 9.94 -32.24
N ARG A 284 8.91 10.96 -32.68
CA ARG A 284 8.13 11.84 -31.82
C ARG A 284 6.81 12.18 -32.48
N GLY A 285 5.72 12.04 -31.73
CA GLY A 285 4.41 12.32 -32.27
C GLY A 285 3.37 12.72 -31.25
N SER A 286 2.28 13.21 -31.77
CA SER A 286 1.05 13.45 -31.02
C SER A 286 -0.18 13.10 -31.83
N GLY A 287 -1.23 12.64 -31.15
CA GLY A 287 -2.50 12.31 -31.76
C GLY A 287 -3.66 12.62 -30.82
N VAL A 288 -4.79 12.93 -31.42
CA VAL A 288 -6.03 13.24 -30.70
C VAL A 288 -7.20 12.47 -31.30
N LEU A 289 -8.17 12.11 -30.47
CA LEU A 289 -9.51 11.77 -30.92
C LEU A 289 -10.23 13.08 -31.28
N ALA A 290 -10.88 13.13 -32.46
CA ALA A 290 -11.47 14.37 -33.00
C ALA A 290 -12.43 15.06 -32.05
N ALA A 291 -12.56 16.37 -32.19
CA ALA A 291 -13.29 17.27 -31.29
C ALA A 291 -14.79 16.94 -31.05
N THR A 292 -15.37 16.10 -31.89
CA THR A 292 -16.77 15.63 -31.72
C THR A 292 -16.96 14.59 -30.64
N TYR A 293 -15.85 14.02 -30.09
CA TYR A 293 -15.90 12.95 -29.09
C TYR A 293 -15.59 13.51 -27.71
N THR A 294 -16.64 13.67 -26.91
CA THR A 294 -16.58 14.25 -25.56
C THR A 294 -16.46 13.24 -24.44
N ASN A 295 -16.49 11.95 -24.76
CA ASN A 295 -16.37 10.89 -23.76
C ASN A 295 -14.90 10.60 -23.46
N LYS A 296 -14.62 10.32 -22.18
CA LYS A 296 -13.30 9.90 -21.70
C LYS A 296 -12.93 8.54 -22.28
N ILE A 297 -11.73 8.43 -22.87
CA ILE A 297 -11.22 7.12 -23.28
C ILE A 297 -10.91 6.28 -22.04
N ASN A 298 -11.21 5.00 -22.12
CA ASN A 298 -10.96 4.03 -21.06
C ASN A 298 -10.20 2.79 -21.52
N LYS A 299 -9.92 2.70 -22.84
CA LYS A 299 -9.05 1.65 -23.36
C LYS A 299 -8.32 2.11 -24.63
N ILE A 300 -7.08 1.65 -24.79
CA ILE A 300 -6.27 1.79 -26.00
C ILE A 300 -5.95 0.40 -26.56
N LYS A 301 -6.10 0.24 -27.87
CA LYS A 301 -5.68 -0.95 -28.59
C LYS A 301 -4.50 -0.61 -29.49
N ILE A 302 -3.44 -1.38 -29.40
CA ILE A 302 -2.23 -1.27 -30.19
C ILE A 302 -2.17 -2.48 -31.10
N ALA A 303 -1.91 -2.26 -32.37
CA ALA A 303 -1.82 -3.30 -33.40
C ALA A 303 -0.85 -2.87 -34.50
N TYR A 304 -0.38 -3.82 -35.29
CA TYR A 304 0.23 -3.53 -36.58
C TYR A 304 -0.83 -3.48 -37.69
N ASP A 305 -0.56 -2.79 -38.77
CA ASP A 305 -1.44 -2.71 -39.95
C ASP A 305 -1.43 -4.00 -40.77
N SER A 306 -0.37 -4.81 -40.63
CA SER A 306 -0.19 -6.09 -41.27
C SER A 306 0.57 -7.07 -40.36
N GLY A 307 0.22 -8.33 -40.39
CA GLY A 307 0.80 -9.37 -39.52
C GLY A 307 0.35 -9.28 -38.08
N ASN A 308 0.99 -10.07 -37.24
CA ASN A 308 0.73 -10.13 -35.80
C ASN A 308 1.87 -9.46 -35.00
N ILE A 309 1.69 -9.42 -33.69
CA ILE A 309 2.72 -9.07 -32.72
C ILE A 309 3.49 -10.32 -32.36
N GLU A 310 4.82 -10.33 -32.55
CA GLU A 310 5.68 -11.42 -32.14
C GLU A 310 6.08 -11.35 -30.68
N ASP A 311 6.55 -10.17 -30.23
CA ASP A 311 6.94 -9.95 -28.87
C ASP A 311 6.39 -8.60 -28.39
N TYR A 312 6.04 -8.51 -27.11
CA TYR A 312 5.75 -7.24 -26.47
C TYR A 312 6.03 -7.26 -24.97
N PHE A 313 6.32 -6.08 -24.47
CA PHE A 313 6.29 -5.74 -23.04
C PHE A 313 5.63 -4.39 -22.89
N VAL A 314 4.62 -4.30 -22.03
CA VAL A 314 3.92 -3.05 -21.74
C VAL A 314 3.81 -2.85 -20.24
N THR A 315 4.09 -1.63 -19.79
CA THR A 315 3.83 -1.19 -18.42
C THR A 315 3.09 0.13 -18.44
N LEU A 316 1.98 0.18 -17.73
CA LEU A 316 1.15 1.36 -17.58
C LEU A 316 1.24 1.89 -16.15
N TYR A 317 1.46 3.19 -16.04
CA TYR A 317 1.39 3.95 -14.80
C TYR A 317 0.29 5.01 -14.91
N GLY A 318 -0.41 5.26 -13.81
CA GLY A 318 -1.45 6.27 -13.72
C GLY A 318 -1.08 7.37 -12.73
N TYR A 319 -1.39 8.62 -13.09
CA TYR A 319 -1.32 9.75 -12.17
C TYR A 319 -2.58 9.76 -11.31
N LEU A 320 -2.41 9.66 -10.00
CA LEU A 320 -3.51 9.77 -9.05
C LEU A 320 -4.19 11.14 -9.16
N ALA A 321 -5.50 11.13 -9.00
CA ALA A 321 -6.35 12.31 -9.14
C ALA A 321 -6.17 13.30 -7.98
#